data_ad853c26214c83c6fe41751087f2b7f4
#
_entry.id   ad853c26214c83c6fe41751087f2b7f4
#
_cell.length_a   1.000
_cell.length_b   1.000
_cell.length_c   1.000
_cell.angle_alpha   90.00
_cell.angle_beta   90.00
_cell.angle_gamma   90.00
#
_symmetry.space_group_name_H-M   'P 1'
#
loop_
_entity.id
_entity.type
_entity.pdbx_description
1 polymer ?
#
loop_
_entity_poly.entity_id
_entity_poly.type
_entity_poly.pdbx_seq_one_letter_code
_entity_poly.pdbx_strand_id
1 'polypeptide(L)'
;LLKYRLVQTPHDLPGYLANSAQFIASLPKDESPIFATPEAVEDAQAAVRMVRARAAEWKVDPAKVGMVGFSAGAMTTLDTGMQSDLASRPDFIAPIYPPMMARPVPADAPPMFLAISLDDPLFAQGKAMGLIQSWRTAKRPLEVHLYEKGSHGWGMNNMFAGPTLWIDSFYAWMKDRRIIAK
;
A
#
# COMPACT_ATOMS: atom_id res chain seq x y z
N LEU A 1 -4.43 4.43 -13.43
CA LEU A 1 -3.15 3.79 -13.07
C LEU A 1 -2.06 4.85 -13.03
N LEU A 2 -1.35 4.96 -11.89
CA LEU A 2 -0.21 5.86 -11.75
C LEU A 2 1.07 5.16 -12.24
N LYS A 3 1.78 5.79 -13.17
CA LYS A 3 3.14 5.43 -13.55
C LYS A 3 4.09 6.42 -12.85
N TYR A 4 4.73 5.99 -11.78
CA TYR A 4 5.61 6.81 -10.95
C TYR A 4 7.08 6.46 -11.15
N ARG A 5 7.96 7.36 -10.76
CA ARG A 5 9.42 7.16 -10.84
C ARG A 5 9.86 5.99 -9.96
N LEU A 6 10.65 5.13 -10.53
CA LEU A 6 11.25 3.95 -9.87
C LEU A 6 12.78 4.05 -9.95
N VAL A 7 13.44 3.34 -9.05
CA VAL A 7 14.87 3.07 -9.20
C VAL A 7 15.06 2.26 -10.48
N GLN A 8 15.99 2.70 -11.33
CA GLN A 8 16.27 2.00 -12.58
C GLN A 8 16.89 0.63 -12.31
N THR A 9 16.43 -0.36 -13.04
CA THR A 9 16.94 -1.73 -12.99
C THR A 9 17.54 -2.09 -14.34
N PRO A 10 18.53 -3.02 -14.38
CA PRO A 10 19.06 -3.55 -15.65
C PRO A 10 17.94 -4.10 -16.54
N HIS A 11 18.09 -3.92 -17.86
CA HIS A 11 17.10 -4.39 -18.83
C HIS A 11 17.32 -5.84 -19.26
N ASP A 12 18.51 -6.40 -19.02
CA ASP A 12 18.80 -7.80 -19.27
C ASP A 12 18.42 -8.68 -18.08
N LEU A 13 18.06 -9.93 -18.34
CA LEU A 13 17.58 -10.84 -17.30
C LEU A 13 18.65 -11.14 -16.23
N PRO A 14 19.93 -11.45 -16.56
CA PRO A 14 20.95 -11.67 -15.54
C PRO A 14 21.15 -10.46 -14.62
N GLY A 15 21.25 -9.26 -15.18
CA GLY A 15 21.39 -8.03 -14.41
C GLY A 15 20.17 -7.75 -13.52
N TYR A 16 18.95 -7.96 -14.04
CA TYR A 16 17.72 -7.86 -13.25
C TYR A 16 17.69 -8.83 -12.07
N LEU A 17 18.06 -10.10 -12.28
CA LEU A 17 18.10 -11.10 -11.21
C LEU A 17 19.15 -10.75 -10.16
N ALA A 18 20.35 -10.30 -10.58
CA ALA A 18 21.40 -9.87 -9.66
C ALA A 18 20.95 -8.64 -8.83
N ASN A 19 20.33 -7.64 -9.47
CA ASN A 19 19.78 -6.46 -8.79
C ASN A 19 18.69 -6.85 -7.80
N SER A 20 17.78 -7.75 -8.17
CA SER A 20 16.72 -8.25 -7.29
C SER A 20 17.28 -8.99 -6.07
N ALA A 21 18.29 -9.84 -6.27
CA ALA A 21 18.96 -10.54 -5.17
C ALA A 21 19.67 -9.55 -4.22
N GLN A 22 20.32 -8.52 -4.78
CA GLN A 22 20.95 -7.45 -3.98
C GLN A 22 19.90 -6.65 -3.19
N PHE A 23 18.76 -6.31 -3.80
CA PHE A 23 17.66 -5.66 -3.10
C PHE A 23 17.16 -6.50 -1.92
N ILE A 24 16.89 -7.80 -2.14
CA ILE A 24 16.46 -8.72 -1.08
C ILE A 24 17.50 -8.78 0.05
N ALA A 25 18.79 -8.86 -0.30
CA ALA A 25 19.88 -8.90 0.68
C ALA A 25 20.04 -7.59 1.46
N SER A 26 19.60 -6.45 0.90
CA SER A 26 19.64 -5.14 1.53
C SER A 26 18.45 -4.87 2.45
N LEU A 27 17.40 -5.70 2.43
CA LEU A 27 16.26 -5.53 3.31
C LEU A 27 16.70 -5.57 4.78
N PRO A 28 16.17 -4.69 5.63
CA PRO A 28 16.50 -4.66 7.03
C PRO A 28 16.30 -6.02 7.70
N LYS A 29 17.32 -6.50 8.40
CA LYS A 29 17.25 -7.74 9.21
C LYS A 29 16.68 -7.48 10.59
N ASP A 30 16.66 -6.23 10.99
CA ASP A 30 16.00 -5.75 12.20
C ASP A 30 14.55 -5.31 11.91
N GLU A 31 13.91 -4.66 12.86
CA GLU A 31 12.52 -4.19 12.71
C GLU A 31 12.41 -2.78 12.14
N SER A 32 13.45 -2.28 11.49
CA SER A 32 13.44 -0.96 10.87
C SER A 32 12.41 -0.89 9.74
N PRO A 33 11.60 0.17 9.69
CA PRO A 33 10.61 0.33 8.64
C PRO A 33 11.27 0.54 7.27
N ILE A 34 10.65 -0.02 6.23
CA ILE A 34 11.04 0.19 4.84
C ILE A 34 10.12 1.26 4.25
N PHE A 35 10.72 2.23 3.57
CA PHE A 35 10.03 3.37 2.97
C PHE A 35 10.11 3.34 1.45
N ALA A 36 9.14 3.97 0.80
CA ALA A 36 9.21 4.28 -0.62
C ALA A 36 10.29 5.34 -0.89
N THR A 37 10.74 5.44 -2.15
CA THR A 37 11.63 6.53 -2.52
C THR A 37 10.89 7.88 -2.45
N PRO A 38 11.58 8.98 -2.11
CA PRO A 38 10.97 10.31 -2.08
C PRO A 38 10.26 10.65 -3.40
N GLU A 39 10.88 10.32 -4.53
CA GLU A 39 10.34 10.59 -5.86
C GLU A 39 9.01 9.85 -6.11
N ALA A 40 8.89 8.61 -5.63
CA ALA A 40 7.65 7.84 -5.74
C ALA A 40 6.52 8.50 -4.93
N VAL A 41 6.84 9.01 -3.74
CA VAL A 41 5.87 9.73 -2.88
C VAL A 41 5.47 11.05 -3.52
N GLU A 42 6.43 11.83 -4.06
CA GLU A 42 6.14 13.08 -4.77
C GLU A 42 5.21 12.88 -5.96
N ASP A 43 5.46 11.85 -6.78
CA ASP A 43 4.61 11.51 -7.92
C ASP A 43 3.21 11.09 -7.48
N ALA A 44 3.10 10.32 -6.41
CA ALA A 44 1.82 9.93 -5.84
C ALA A 44 1.04 11.14 -5.29
N GLN A 45 1.70 12.04 -4.59
CA GLN A 45 1.12 13.31 -4.12
C GLN A 45 0.64 14.17 -5.29
N ALA A 46 1.45 14.28 -6.36
CA ALA A 46 1.07 15.01 -7.57
C ALA A 46 -0.17 14.39 -8.22
N ALA A 47 -0.26 13.06 -8.26
CA ALA A 47 -1.42 12.35 -8.79
C ALA A 47 -2.69 12.61 -7.97
N VAL A 48 -2.62 12.58 -6.63
CA VAL A 48 -3.76 12.90 -5.76
C VAL A 48 -4.23 14.33 -6.00
N ARG A 49 -3.30 15.30 -6.04
CA ARG A 49 -3.64 16.70 -6.35
C ARG A 49 -4.30 16.84 -7.74
N MET A 50 -3.78 16.12 -8.75
CA MET A 50 -4.34 16.13 -10.10
C MET A 50 -5.77 15.59 -10.12
N VAL A 51 -6.05 14.47 -9.45
CA VAL A 51 -7.40 13.89 -9.36
C VAL A 51 -8.36 14.89 -8.73
N ARG A 52 -7.97 15.53 -7.63
CA ARG A 52 -8.80 16.54 -6.95
C ARG A 52 -9.03 17.78 -7.82
N ALA A 53 -8.01 18.28 -8.48
CA ALA A 53 -8.10 19.43 -9.37
C ALA A 53 -9.03 19.18 -10.59
N ARG A 54 -9.11 17.94 -11.05
CA ARG A 54 -9.93 17.52 -12.21
C ARG A 54 -11.19 16.78 -11.81
N ALA A 55 -11.58 16.82 -10.54
CA ALA A 55 -12.70 16.06 -10.00
C ALA A 55 -14.02 16.34 -10.73
N ALA A 56 -14.30 17.60 -11.06
CA ALA A 56 -15.50 17.98 -11.81
C ALA A 56 -15.50 17.42 -13.23
N GLU A 57 -14.35 17.48 -13.93
CA GLU A 57 -14.18 16.92 -15.28
C GLU A 57 -14.38 15.39 -15.27
N TRP A 58 -13.84 14.71 -14.28
CA TRP A 58 -13.89 13.25 -14.17
C TRP A 58 -15.12 12.73 -13.43
N LYS A 59 -15.98 13.63 -12.97
CA LYS A 59 -17.23 13.31 -12.22
C LYS A 59 -16.95 12.43 -11.00
N VAL A 60 -15.88 12.74 -10.27
CA VAL A 60 -15.52 12.08 -9.02
C VAL A 60 -15.64 13.04 -7.84
N ASP A 61 -15.82 12.48 -6.64
CA ASP A 61 -15.87 13.26 -5.42
C ASP A 61 -14.42 13.56 -4.95
N PRO A 62 -13.99 14.83 -4.90
CA PRO A 62 -12.65 15.20 -4.46
C PRO A 62 -12.37 14.89 -2.98
N ALA A 63 -13.40 14.63 -2.16
CA ALA A 63 -13.28 14.22 -0.77
C ALA A 63 -13.25 12.70 -0.59
N LYS A 64 -13.19 11.93 -1.69
CA LYS A 64 -13.17 10.46 -1.70
C LYS A 64 -12.09 9.91 -2.62
N VAL A 65 -10.93 10.55 -2.64
CA VAL A 65 -9.79 10.11 -3.44
C VAL A 65 -8.93 9.14 -2.63
N GLY A 66 -8.99 7.87 -2.98
CA GLY A 66 -8.20 6.82 -2.34
C GLY A 66 -6.98 6.41 -3.15
N MET A 67 -6.10 5.66 -2.50
CA MET A 67 -4.92 5.07 -3.14
C MET A 67 -4.81 3.58 -2.83
N VAL A 68 -4.65 2.78 -3.87
CA VAL A 68 -4.37 1.33 -3.77
C VAL A 68 -2.98 1.09 -4.36
N GLY A 69 -2.18 0.28 -3.69
CA GLY A 69 -0.86 -0.07 -4.20
C GLY A 69 -0.45 -1.47 -3.80
N PHE A 70 0.41 -2.09 -4.62
CA PHE A 70 0.88 -3.46 -4.48
C PHE A 70 2.40 -3.47 -4.28
N SER A 71 2.91 -4.23 -3.32
CA SER A 71 4.36 -4.37 -3.09
C SER A 71 5.05 -3.01 -2.95
N ALA A 72 5.94 -2.63 -3.85
CA ALA A 72 6.55 -1.29 -3.88
C ALA A 72 5.49 -0.16 -3.96
N GLY A 73 4.40 -0.37 -4.72
CA GLY A 73 3.26 0.53 -4.75
C GLY A 73 2.52 0.61 -3.41
N ALA A 74 2.52 -0.46 -2.61
CA ALA A 74 1.96 -0.44 -1.27
C ALA A 74 2.84 0.38 -0.30
N MET A 75 4.16 0.37 -0.46
CA MET A 75 5.07 1.27 0.26
C MET A 75 4.74 2.73 -0.07
N THR A 76 4.66 3.06 -1.36
CA THR A 76 4.28 4.40 -1.84
C THR A 76 2.91 4.82 -1.30
N THR A 77 1.94 3.89 -1.28
CA THR A 77 0.59 4.14 -0.74
C THR A 77 0.63 4.46 0.76
N LEU A 78 1.38 3.69 1.55
CA LEU A 78 1.57 3.94 2.98
C LEU A 78 2.21 5.30 3.24
N ASP A 79 3.33 5.58 2.55
CA ASP A 79 4.09 6.79 2.79
C ASP A 79 3.34 8.05 2.33
N THR A 80 2.61 7.97 1.23
CA THR A 80 1.72 9.07 0.77
C THR A 80 0.55 9.28 1.73
N GLY A 81 -0.03 8.20 2.27
CA GLY A 81 -1.12 8.27 3.24
C GLY A 81 -0.72 8.88 4.58
N MET A 82 0.56 8.91 4.91
CA MET A 82 1.08 9.48 6.16
C MET A 82 1.64 10.91 6.02
N GLN A 83 1.53 11.51 4.83
CA GLN A 83 1.93 12.92 4.65
C GLN A 83 0.99 13.88 5.36
N SER A 84 1.52 15.01 5.79
CA SER A 84 0.76 16.05 6.51
C SER A 84 -0.06 16.95 5.59
N ASP A 85 0.33 17.07 4.30
CA ASP A 85 -0.39 17.90 3.33
C ASP A 85 -1.69 17.21 2.89
N LEU A 86 -2.81 17.69 3.40
CA LEU A 86 -4.14 17.14 3.11
C LEU A 86 -4.55 17.27 1.63
N ALA A 87 -4.01 18.25 0.91
CA ALA A 87 -4.32 18.43 -0.52
C ALA A 87 -3.73 17.30 -1.38
N SER A 88 -2.64 16.69 -0.94
CA SER A 88 -1.93 15.61 -1.62
C SER A 88 -2.06 14.25 -0.94
N ARG A 89 -2.65 14.19 0.25
CA ARG A 89 -2.86 12.94 0.98
C ARG A 89 -4.17 12.27 0.55
N PRO A 90 -4.20 10.97 0.26
CA PRO A 90 -5.44 10.25 -0.04
C PRO A 90 -6.37 10.21 1.17
N ASP A 91 -7.70 10.18 0.93
CA ASP A 91 -8.73 10.12 1.96
C ASP A 91 -8.85 8.72 2.59
N PHE A 92 -8.39 7.69 1.89
CA PHE A 92 -8.25 6.31 2.37
C PHE A 92 -7.14 5.60 1.60
N ILE A 93 -6.57 4.55 2.19
CA ILE A 93 -5.49 3.78 1.59
C ILE A 93 -5.76 2.28 1.64
N ALA A 94 -5.29 1.58 0.63
CA ALA A 94 -5.31 0.12 0.55
C ALA A 94 -3.95 -0.44 0.11
N PRO A 95 -2.97 -0.53 1.02
CA PRO A 95 -1.72 -1.22 0.75
C PRO A 95 -1.94 -2.73 0.73
N ILE A 96 -1.57 -3.36 -0.38
CA ILE A 96 -1.66 -4.79 -0.60
C ILE A 96 -0.26 -5.40 -0.54
N TYR A 97 -0.04 -6.33 0.36
CA TYR A 97 1.24 -6.92 0.77
C TYR A 97 2.36 -5.88 0.96
N PRO A 98 2.15 -4.90 1.89
CA PRO A 98 3.15 -3.90 2.25
C PRO A 98 4.21 -4.48 3.20
N PRO A 99 5.33 -3.76 3.42
CA PRO A 99 6.18 -4.01 4.58
C PRO A 99 5.40 -3.89 5.88
N MET A 100 5.54 -4.87 6.78
CA MET A 100 4.71 -5.01 7.98
C MET A 100 5.38 -4.51 9.26
N MET A 101 6.55 -3.89 9.17
CA MET A 101 7.27 -3.37 10.34
C MET A 101 6.51 -2.23 11.00
N ALA A 102 6.70 -2.11 12.32
CA ALA A 102 6.16 -0.99 13.09
C ALA A 102 6.72 0.34 12.59
N ARG A 103 5.88 1.35 12.55
CA ARG A 103 6.26 2.70 12.12
C ARG A 103 5.40 3.76 12.80
N PRO A 104 5.89 5.00 12.97
CA PRO A 104 5.07 6.09 13.46
C PRO A 104 3.85 6.33 12.54
N VAL A 105 2.66 6.41 13.15
CA VAL A 105 1.40 6.68 12.43
C VAL A 105 0.84 8.00 12.94
N PRO A 106 0.61 8.98 12.07
CA PRO A 106 0.00 10.25 12.46
C PRO A 106 -1.41 10.06 13.06
N ALA A 107 -1.76 10.88 14.03
CA ALA A 107 -3.08 10.81 14.70
C ALA A 107 -4.25 11.06 13.74
N ASP A 108 -4.00 11.66 12.61
CA ASP A 108 -4.96 11.95 11.54
C ASP A 108 -4.76 11.10 10.27
N ALA A 109 -3.94 10.03 10.33
CA ALA A 109 -3.74 9.13 9.21
C ALA A 109 -5.07 8.61 8.63
N PRO A 110 -5.18 8.41 7.31
CA PRO A 110 -6.43 7.98 6.68
C PRO A 110 -6.84 6.57 7.14
N PRO A 111 -8.11 6.18 6.97
CA PRO A 111 -8.53 4.79 7.09
C PRO A 111 -7.72 3.89 6.17
N MET A 112 -7.37 2.69 6.67
CA MET A 112 -6.59 1.72 5.93
C MET A 112 -7.33 0.39 5.79
N PHE A 113 -7.34 -0.14 4.57
CA PHE A 113 -7.63 -1.54 4.26
C PHE A 113 -6.30 -2.22 3.91
N LEU A 114 -5.97 -3.33 4.56
CA LEU A 114 -4.72 -4.04 4.38
C LEU A 114 -4.98 -5.51 4.06
N ALA A 115 -4.29 -6.05 3.06
CA ALA A 115 -4.31 -7.47 2.75
C ALA A 115 -2.89 -8.00 2.48
N ILE A 116 -2.56 -9.13 3.11
CA ILE A 116 -1.25 -9.77 2.99
C ILE A 116 -1.36 -11.27 3.27
N SER A 117 -0.46 -12.07 2.72
CA SER A 117 -0.34 -13.49 3.04
C SER A 117 0.70 -13.72 4.13
N LEU A 118 0.42 -14.63 5.07
CA LEU A 118 1.33 -14.94 6.19
C LEU A 118 2.58 -15.69 5.73
N ASP A 119 2.53 -16.34 4.58
CA ASP A 119 3.67 -16.99 3.93
C ASP A 119 4.45 -16.06 2.98
N ASP A 120 4.18 -14.74 3.01
CA ASP A 120 4.92 -13.76 2.22
C ASP A 120 6.40 -13.73 2.65
N PRO A 121 7.36 -14.13 1.78
CA PRO A 121 8.74 -14.25 2.17
C PRO A 121 9.45 -12.91 2.36
N LEU A 122 8.86 -11.80 1.88
CA LEU A 122 9.49 -10.49 1.93
C LEU A 122 9.08 -9.69 3.16
N PHE A 123 7.81 -9.72 3.54
CA PHE A 123 7.28 -8.74 4.49
C PHE A 123 6.54 -9.31 5.69
N ALA A 124 6.06 -10.55 5.63
CA ALA A 124 5.25 -11.12 6.71
C ALA A 124 6.06 -11.84 7.80
N GLN A 125 7.28 -12.29 7.49
CA GLN A 125 8.06 -13.16 8.38
C GLN A 125 8.40 -12.50 9.73
N GLY A 126 7.83 -13.04 10.79
CA GLY A 126 8.11 -12.68 12.18
C GLY A 126 7.65 -11.29 12.63
N LYS A 127 7.26 -10.42 11.70
CA LYS A 127 6.99 -8.99 11.94
C LYS A 127 5.60 -8.54 11.46
N ALA A 128 4.77 -9.50 11.09
CA ALA A 128 3.46 -9.28 10.45
C ALA A 128 2.50 -8.37 11.25
N MET A 129 2.74 -8.14 12.52
CA MET A 129 1.84 -7.35 13.38
C MET A 129 2.30 -5.92 13.63
N GLY A 130 3.54 -5.54 13.28
CA GLY A 130 4.11 -4.23 13.62
C GLY A 130 3.31 -3.07 13.04
N LEU A 131 3.04 -3.07 11.75
CA LEU A 131 2.23 -2.05 11.08
C LEU A 131 0.80 -2.02 11.62
N ILE A 132 0.18 -3.19 11.80
CA ILE A 132 -1.18 -3.33 12.36
C ILE A 132 -1.23 -2.71 13.75
N GLN A 133 -0.27 -3.05 14.61
CA GLN A 133 -0.19 -2.52 15.97
C GLN A 133 0.00 -1.00 15.97
N SER A 134 0.81 -0.46 15.07
CA SER A 134 1.03 0.98 14.94
C SER A 134 -0.27 1.72 14.60
N TRP A 135 -1.06 1.20 13.64
CA TRP A 135 -2.37 1.79 13.27
C TRP A 135 -3.37 1.75 14.42
N ARG A 136 -3.43 0.61 15.12
CA ARG A 136 -4.29 0.45 16.31
C ARG A 136 -3.90 1.38 17.45
N THR A 137 -2.60 1.53 17.71
CA THR A 137 -2.09 2.45 18.74
C THR A 137 -2.45 3.90 18.42
N ALA A 138 -2.37 4.29 17.16
CA ALA A 138 -2.82 5.61 16.69
C ALA A 138 -4.35 5.77 16.68
N LYS A 139 -5.11 4.71 17.05
CA LYS A 139 -6.58 4.68 17.04
C LYS A 139 -7.17 5.05 15.67
N ARG A 140 -6.48 4.67 14.60
CA ARG A 140 -6.97 4.91 13.25
C ARG A 140 -7.79 3.74 12.74
N PRO A 141 -8.84 4.02 11.92
CA PRO A 141 -9.65 2.96 11.33
C PRO A 141 -8.79 2.03 10.48
N LEU A 142 -8.95 0.73 10.72
CA LEU A 142 -8.16 -0.31 10.09
C LEU A 142 -9.02 -1.55 9.85
N GLU A 143 -8.96 -2.07 8.63
CA GLU A 143 -9.42 -3.41 8.29
C GLU A 143 -8.24 -4.22 7.77
N VAL A 144 -8.13 -5.49 8.19
CA VAL A 144 -6.97 -6.35 7.87
C VAL A 144 -7.43 -7.72 7.44
N HIS A 145 -6.90 -8.18 6.31
CA HIS A 145 -7.07 -9.52 5.79
C HIS A 145 -5.71 -10.25 5.75
N LEU A 146 -5.58 -11.25 6.61
CA LEU A 146 -4.39 -12.11 6.70
C LEU A 146 -4.74 -13.47 6.09
N TYR A 147 -4.14 -13.80 4.97
CA TYR A 147 -4.33 -15.09 4.29
C TYR A 147 -3.24 -16.07 4.72
N GLU A 148 -3.62 -17.33 4.96
CA GLU A 148 -2.65 -18.37 5.31
C GLU A 148 -1.58 -18.52 4.24
N LYS A 149 -2.01 -18.52 2.97
CA LYS A 149 -1.18 -18.75 1.80
C LYS A 149 -1.44 -17.72 0.70
N GLY A 150 -0.43 -17.47 -0.11
CA GLY A 150 -0.49 -16.55 -1.25
C GLY A 150 0.90 -16.12 -1.69
N SER A 151 1.92 -16.27 -0.83
CA SER A 151 3.26 -15.76 -1.07
C SER A 151 3.24 -14.25 -1.33
N HIS A 152 4.14 -13.71 -2.12
CA HIS A 152 4.22 -12.30 -2.49
C HIS A 152 3.79 -12.09 -3.95
N GLY A 153 3.18 -10.93 -4.24
CA GLY A 153 2.95 -10.51 -5.62
C GLY A 153 1.71 -11.11 -6.29
N TRP A 154 0.76 -11.65 -5.52
CA TRP A 154 -0.45 -12.27 -6.09
C TRP A 154 -1.39 -11.29 -6.81
N GLY A 155 -1.39 -10.00 -6.48
CA GLY A 155 -2.16 -8.95 -7.18
C GLY A 155 -3.64 -9.31 -7.38
N MET A 156 -4.03 -9.39 -8.64
CA MET A 156 -5.36 -9.86 -9.05
C MET A 156 -5.32 -11.30 -9.58
N ASN A 157 -4.20 -12.00 -9.44
CA ASN A 157 -4.01 -13.35 -9.97
C ASN A 157 -4.51 -14.40 -8.97
N ASN A 158 -5.32 -15.33 -9.45
CA ASN A 158 -6.13 -16.25 -8.67
C ASN A 158 -5.47 -17.61 -8.44
N MET A 159 -4.15 -17.65 -8.18
CA MET A 159 -3.48 -18.92 -7.93
C MET A 159 -3.91 -19.56 -6.59
N PHE A 160 -4.37 -18.75 -5.64
CA PHE A 160 -4.87 -19.18 -4.32
C PHE A 160 -6.24 -18.58 -4.04
N ALA A 161 -7.17 -19.38 -3.51
CA ALA A 161 -8.55 -18.96 -3.26
C ALA A 161 -8.68 -17.81 -2.25
N GLY A 162 -7.87 -17.82 -1.18
CA GLY A 162 -7.94 -16.81 -0.13
C GLY A 162 -7.66 -15.39 -0.66
N PRO A 163 -6.47 -15.13 -1.24
CA PRO A 163 -6.14 -13.82 -1.79
C PRO A 163 -7.07 -13.34 -2.91
N THR A 164 -7.73 -14.24 -3.63
CA THR A 164 -8.70 -13.89 -4.67
C THR A 164 -9.82 -12.98 -4.18
N LEU A 165 -10.23 -13.15 -2.94
CA LEU A 165 -11.39 -12.46 -2.37
C LEU A 165 -11.07 -11.06 -1.82
N TRP A 166 -9.82 -10.62 -1.88
CA TRP A 166 -9.46 -9.31 -1.30
C TRP A 166 -10.22 -8.15 -1.95
N ILE A 167 -10.45 -8.22 -3.25
CA ILE A 167 -11.13 -7.14 -3.97
C ILE A 167 -12.61 -7.02 -3.56
N ASP A 168 -13.27 -8.16 -3.33
CA ASP A 168 -14.65 -8.17 -2.86
C ASP A 168 -14.74 -7.65 -1.43
N SER A 169 -13.79 -8.03 -0.58
CA SER A 169 -13.67 -7.52 0.79
C SER A 169 -13.39 -6.02 0.80
N PHE A 170 -12.49 -5.53 -0.07
CA PHE A 170 -12.21 -4.11 -0.23
C PHE A 170 -13.44 -3.34 -0.72
N TYR A 171 -14.18 -3.90 -1.67
CA TYR A 171 -15.43 -3.31 -2.15
C TYR A 171 -16.48 -3.23 -1.03
N ALA A 172 -16.65 -4.27 -0.24
CA ALA A 172 -17.54 -4.27 0.93
C ALA A 172 -17.13 -3.22 1.96
N TRP A 173 -15.83 -3.13 2.28
CA TRP A 173 -15.28 -2.14 3.17
C TRP A 173 -15.53 -0.70 2.69
N MET A 174 -15.38 -0.43 1.39
CA MET A 174 -15.68 0.89 0.81
C MET A 174 -17.16 1.25 0.95
N LYS A 175 -18.08 0.28 0.82
CA LYS A 175 -19.52 0.49 1.06
C LYS A 175 -19.82 0.81 2.51
N ASP A 176 -19.28 0.05 3.44
CA ASP A 176 -19.51 0.24 4.88
C ASP A 176 -19.00 1.60 5.35
N ARG A 177 -17.92 2.06 4.75
CA ARG A 177 -17.37 3.40 5.00
C ARG A 177 -18.06 4.51 4.19
N ARG A 178 -19.04 4.20 3.36
CA ARG A 178 -19.74 5.16 2.49
C ARG A 178 -18.82 5.91 1.52
N ILE A 179 -17.70 5.30 1.16
CA ILE A 179 -16.81 5.81 0.12
C ILE A 179 -17.51 5.71 -1.22
N ILE A 180 -18.13 4.56 -1.49
CA ILE A 180 -19.00 4.33 -2.65
C ILE A 180 -20.45 4.17 -2.22
N ALA A 181 -21.39 4.32 -3.15
CA ALA A 181 -22.81 4.11 -2.89
C ALA A 181 -23.11 2.65 -2.49
N LYS A 182 -24.16 2.47 -1.67
CA LYS A 182 -24.65 1.14 -1.31
C LYS A 182 -25.27 0.43 -2.49
#